data_0f27d37fa754174adc27986c95a0784c
#
_entry.id   0f27d37fa754174adc27986c95a0784c
#
_cell.length_a   1.000
_cell.length_b   1.000
_cell.length_c   1.000
_cell.angle_alpha   90.00
_cell.angle_beta   90.00
_cell.angle_gamma   90.00
#
_symmetry.space_group_name_H-M   'P 1'
#
loop_
_entity.id
_entity.type
_entity.pdbx_description
1 polymer ?
#
loop_
_entity_poly.entity_id
_entity_poly.type
_entity_poly.pdbx_seq_one_letter_code
_entity_poly.pdbx_strand_id
1 'polypeptide(L)'
;MLLVSDKRKGGKMKRIKLLIPLVIALAMMIFVVACSQPAQAPSQDKEGTKTEQKATDESKTAQADASSVDNSYVIKAAEWKDKYPNQYETYMQNLEYSLDYPGAPSSSSYLDLFPALKTIYKGSNYDIFYVDPQGHPNALETVRKTLRPHKNAYCYNCKTPQYMILEQKYGDKFYKMDFEKVTPEIDEPISCYDCHTNTPGVMNVTRTNFNKAVEEFDLKVDEKTKACAQCHNDYYPSPENGEVSHPWGYGTDPDSVLKWNNENNWSGFTQPESGFKLIKVQHPEFEHLTNNSPHFLAGLSCADCHMKKEDGYTSHRWTSPFKDVDQVEQICLSCHKGMTAEQLMDAVNGIQAQTDKRFTEISENLERITKTVAQNKDSYDEAKYKEIESKYRDAQFYFDFVFAENSDGFHNPALAKDCLDKADKLIEEIDGLL
;
A
#
# COMPACT_ATOMS: atom_id res chain seq x y z
N MET A 1 -30.16 -24.72 51.18
CA MET A 1 -31.61 -24.57 51.42
C MET A 1 -32.17 -23.58 50.45
N LEU A 2 -33.07 -24.08 49.68
CA LEU A 2 -34.03 -23.58 48.69
C LEU A 2 -33.54 -23.27 47.30
N LEU A 3 -33.87 -24.26 46.43
CA LEU A 3 -34.11 -24.19 44.99
C LEU A 3 -35.33 -23.29 44.68
N VAL A 4 -35.22 -22.48 43.64
CA VAL A 4 -36.41 -22.12 42.83
C VAL A 4 -36.05 -22.23 41.36
N SER A 5 -36.70 -23.19 40.71
CA SER A 5 -36.75 -23.35 39.25
C SER A 5 -37.72 -22.33 38.67
N ASP A 6 -37.39 -21.73 37.54
CA ASP A 6 -38.44 -21.21 36.68
C ASP A 6 -38.20 -21.58 35.20
N LYS A 7 -39.16 -22.32 34.68
CA LYS A 7 -39.29 -22.73 33.29
C LYS A 7 -39.94 -21.57 32.53
N ARG A 8 -39.30 -21.06 31.48
CA ARG A 8 -40.01 -20.29 30.44
C ARG A 8 -39.80 -20.87 29.04
N LYS A 9 -40.85 -21.42 28.61
CA LYS A 9 -41.50 -21.64 27.33
C LYS A 9 -40.74 -21.11 26.09
N GLY A 10 -40.54 -22.05 25.16
CA GLY A 10 -40.10 -21.81 23.81
C GLY A 10 -41.05 -20.93 22.99
N GLY A 11 -40.47 -19.91 22.40
CA GLY A 11 -41.12 -19.10 21.36
C GLY A 11 -40.35 -19.28 20.05
N LYS A 12 -41.04 -19.81 19.05
CA LYS A 12 -40.52 -20.05 17.69
C LYS A 12 -40.19 -18.72 17.02
N MET A 13 -38.92 -18.35 16.88
CA MET A 13 -38.52 -17.36 15.90
C MET A 13 -38.15 -18.08 14.59
N LYS A 14 -39.07 -18.04 13.66
CA LYS A 14 -38.87 -18.51 12.29
C LYS A 14 -38.65 -17.31 11.37
N ARG A 15 -37.56 -17.36 10.61
CA ARG A 15 -37.41 -16.79 9.26
C ARG A 15 -37.38 -15.26 9.12
N ILE A 16 -36.25 -14.64 9.49
CA ILE A 16 -35.87 -13.29 8.97
C ILE A 16 -34.42 -13.28 8.43
N LYS A 17 -33.67 -14.36 8.54
CA LYS A 17 -32.23 -14.40 8.17
C LYS A 17 -31.91 -14.54 6.68
N LEU A 18 -32.89 -14.51 5.76
CA LEU A 18 -32.62 -14.79 4.34
C LEU A 18 -32.83 -13.63 3.36
N LEU A 19 -33.15 -12.45 3.83
CA LEU A 19 -33.42 -11.30 2.94
C LEU A 19 -32.35 -10.20 2.98
N ILE A 20 -31.52 -10.16 4.01
CA ILE A 20 -30.50 -9.12 4.16
C ILE A 20 -29.35 -9.26 3.14
N PRO A 21 -28.78 -10.44 2.85
CA PRO A 21 -27.71 -10.55 1.86
C PRO A 21 -28.16 -10.27 0.42
N LEU A 22 -29.44 -10.46 0.10
CA LEU A 22 -29.94 -10.21 -1.26
C LEU A 22 -30.14 -8.72 -1.56
N VAL A 23 -30.47 -7.92 -0.55
CA VAL A 23 -30.65 -6.46 -0.71
C VAL A 23 -29.29 -5.76 -0.85
N ILE A 24 -28.26 -6.22 -0.15
CA ILE A 24 -26.90 -5.68 -0.26
C ILE A 24 -26.28 -6.04 -1.62
N ALA A 25 -26.46 -7.26 -2.12
CA ALA A 25 -26.00 -7.67 -3.45
C ALA A 25 -26.71 -6.88 -4.58
N LEU A 26 -27.99 -6.52 -4.40
CA LEU A 26 -28.73 -5.73 -5.36
C LEU A 26 -28.32 -4.25 -5.33
N ALA A 27 -27.96 -3.70 -4.15
CA ALA A 27 -27.43 -2.35 -4.03
C ALA A 27 -26.06 -2.22 -4.70
N MET A 28 -25.17 -3.23 -4.59
CA MET A 28 -23.87 -3.22 -5.28
C MET A 28 -23.99 -3.27 -6.80
N MET A 29 -24.98 -3.99 -7.37
CA MET A 29 -25.19 -4.00 -8.83
C MET A 29 -25.71 -2.65 -9.38
N ILE A 30 -26.41 -1.86 -8.58
CA ILE A 30 -26.88 -0.53 -8.99
C ILE A 30 -25.72 0.47 -9.05
N PHE A 31 -24.65 0.28 -8.24
CA PHE A 31 -23.49 1.16 -8.24
C PHE A 31 -22.63 1.07 -9.51
N VAL A 32 -22.55 -0.12 -10.14
CA VAL A 32 -21.75 -0.33 -11.36
C VAL A 32 -22.38 0.29 -12.61
N VAL A 33 -23.70 0.51 -12.60
CA VAL A 33 -24.43 1.02 -13.78
C VAL A 33 -24.50 2.56 -13.81
N ALA A 34 -24.31 3.25 -12.70
CA ALA A 34 -24.41 4.71 -12.65
C ALA A 34 -23.19 5.48 -13.16
N CYS A 35 -22.01 4.81 -13.34
CA CYS A 35 -20.78 5.44 -13.80
C CYS A 35 -20.42 5.17 -15.27
N SER A 36 -21.30 4.50 -16.05
CA SER A 36 -21.00 4.15 -17.45
C SER A 36 -21.84 4.96 -18.45
N GLN A 37 -21.78 6.29 -18.42
CA GLN A 37 -22.15 7.10 -19.57
C GLN A 37 -20.92 7.78 -20.12
N PRO A 38 -20.54 7.56 -21.39
CA PRO A 38 -19.40 8.24 -22.01
C PRO A 38 -19.72 9.71 -22.22
N ALA A 39 -18.89 10.59 -21.71
CA ALA A 39 -18.91 12.01 -22.02
C ALA A 39 -18.64 12.21 -23.52
N GLN A 40 -19.57 12.84 -24.23
CA GLN A 40 -19.36 13.28 -25.62
C GLN A 40 -18.35 14.43 -25.63
N ALA A 41 -17.31 14.27 -26.44
CA ALA A 41 -16.34 15.32 -26.73
C ALA A 41 -16.98 16.49 -27.48
N PRO A 42 -16.65 17.75 -27.16
CA PRO A 42 -17.08 18.89 -27.96
C PRO A 42 -16.27 18.97 -29.25
N SER A 43 -16.96 19.17 -30.37
CA SER A 43 -16.44 19.42 -31.68
C SER A 43 -15.60 20.70 -31.72
N GLN A 44 -14.42 20.62 -32.31
CA GLN A 44 -13.56 21.77 -32.67
C GLN A 44 -14.16 22.56 -33.82
N ASP A 45 -14.39 23.85 -33.61
CA ASP A 45 -14.37 24.83 -34.71
C ASP A 45 -13.13 25.73 -34.58
N LYS A 46 -12.50 25.88 -35.75
CA LYS A 46 -11.25 26.62 -35.93
C LYS A 46 -11.55 28.12 -36.07
N GLU A 47 -10.76 28.96 -35.41
CA GLU A 47 -10.15 30.08 -36.14
C GLU A 47 -9.02 30.70 -35.30
N GLY A 48 -7.92 31.05 -35.98
CA GLY A 48 -6.62 31.28 -35.41
C GLY A 48 -6.35 32.69 -34.94
N THR A 49 -5.33 32.81 -34.10
CA THR A 49 -4.39 33.94 -34.16
C THR A 49 -3.04 33.46 -33.62
N LYS A 50 -2.02 33.59 -34.45
CA LYS A 50 -0.62 33.33 -34.10
C LYS A 50 -0.11 34.41 -33.15
N THR A 51 0.48 33.99 -32.04
CA THR A 51 1.50 34.78 -31.37
C THR A 51 2.63 33.83 -30.99
N GLU A 52 3.75 33.98 -31.64
CA GLU A 52 5.01 33.28 -31.34
C GLU A 52 5.55 33.77 -30.00
N GLN A 53 5.68 32.87 -29.03
CA GLN A 53 6.61 33.04 -27.93
C GLN A 53 7.64 31.92 -27.98
N LYS A 54 8.85 32.34 -28.24
CA LYS A 54 10.08 31.58 -28.35
C LYS A 54 10.42 30.98 -26.98
N ALA A 55 10.18 29.68 -26.80
CA ALA A 55 10.72 28.92 -25.67
C ALA A 55 12.17 28.55 -26.04
N THR A 56 13.10 29.08 -25.26
CA THR A 56 14.51 28.67 -25.32
C THR A 56 14.66 27.34 -24.58
N ASP A 57 15.05 26.36 -25.35
CA ASP A 57 15.51 25.06 -24.94
C ASP A 57 16.87 25.21 -24.20
N GLU A 58 16.90 24.94 -22.91
CA GLU A 58 18.13 24.66 -22.15
C GLU A 58 17.92 23.47 -21.22
N SER A 59 17.77 22.29 -21.82
CA SER A 59 18.08 21.04 -21.15
C SER A 59 19.59 20.84 -21.15
N LYS A 60 20.26 21.38 -20.14
CA LYS A 60 21.62 20.98 -19.77
C LYS A 60 21.54 19.98 -18.64
N THR A 61 21.77 18.71 -18.97
CA THR A 61 22.22 17.68 -18.04
C THR A 61 23.48 18.18 -17.32
N ALA A 62 23.30 18.66 -16.10
CA ALA A 62 24.41 18.92 -15.20
C ALA A 62 24.87 17.59 -14.59
N GLN A 63 25.96 17.03 -15.11
CA GLN A 63 26.79 16.10 -14.34
C GLN A 63 27.36 16.88 -13.15
N ALA A 64 26.80 16.63 -11.96
CA ALA A 64 27.30 17.20 -10.72
C ALA A 64 28.60 16.51 -10.32
N ASP A 65 29.63 17.30 -10.15
CA ASP A 65 30.93 16.90 -9.61
C ASP A 65 30.77 16.45 -8.15
N ALA A 66 31.18 15.25 -7.79
CA ALA A 66 30.89 14.55 -6.54
C ALA A 66 31.59 15.15 -5.28
N SER A 67 32.05 16.39 -5.32
CA SER A 67 32.85 17.00 -4.24
C SER A 67 32.18 18.13 -3.45
N SER A 68 30.96 18.53 -3.79
CA SER A 68 30.20 19.51 -3.00
C SER A 68 28.73 19.09 -2.91
N VAL A 69 28.36 18.41 -1.82
CA VAL A 69 26.95 18.29 -1.44
C VAL A 69 26.46 19.70 -1.14
N ASP A 70 25.56 20.19 -1.99
CA ASP A 70 24.93 21.49 -1.80
C ASP A 70 24.08 21.43 -0.52
N ASN A 71 24.51 22.11 0.56
CA ASN A 71 23.78 22.22 1.81
C ASN A 71 22.55 23.18 1.69
N SER A 72 22.12 23.54 0.50
CA SER A 72 20.95 24.38 0.26
C SER A 72 19.61 23.65 0.44
N TYR A 73 19.60 22.36 0.71
CA TYR A 73 18.38 21.60 0.92
C TYR A 73 17.75 21.90 2.28
N VAL A 74 16.57 22.52 2.28
CA VAL A 74 15.74 22.70 3.48
C VAL A 74 14.97 21.41 3.74
N ILE A 75 15.66 20.44 4.33
CA ILE A 75 15.09 19.10 4.55
C ILE A 75 14.24 19.00 5.82
N LYS A 76 14.50 19.84 6.82
CA LYS A 76 13.80 19.80 8.12
C LYS A 76 12.42 20.44 8.02
N ALA A 77 11.38 19.68 8.33
CA ALA A 77 10.01 20.18 8.35
C ALA A 77 9.86 21.41 9.27
N ALA A 78 10.59 21.45 10.39
CA ALA A 78 10.55 22.54 11.36
C ALA A 78 11.00 23.91 10.78
N GLU A 79 11.83 23.95 9.73
CA GLU A 79 12.28 25.18 9.08
C GLU A 79 11.16 25.87 8.27
N TRP A 80 10.09 25.12 7.95
CA TRP A 80 8.93 25.65 7.25
C TRP A 80 7.81 26.14 8.16
N LYS A 81 7.91 25.92 9.48
CA LYS A 81 6.87 26.19 10.46
C LYS A 81 6.34 27.62 10.41
N ASP A 82 7.23 28.62 10.34
CA ASP A 82 6.83 30.01 10.36
C ASP A 82 6.18 30.48 9.05
N LYS A 83 6.57 29.85 7.94
CA LYS A 83 6.05 30.18 6.61
C LYS A 83 4.76 29.43 6.26
N TYR A 84 4.62 28.21 6.76
CA TYR A 84 3.47 27.32 6.51
C TYR A 84 2.98 26.69 7.83
N PRO A 85 2.50 27.51 8.80
CA PRO A 85 2.18 27.04 10.14
C PRO A 85 1.08 25.98 10.15
N ASN A 86 0.02 26.14 9.38
CA ASN A 86 -1.11 25.19 9.34
C ASN A 86 -0.70 23.83 8.76
N GLN A 87 0.10 23.84 7.69
CA GLN A 87 0.62 22.60 7.08
C GLN A 87 1.56 21.87 8.04
N TYR A 88 2.45 22.64 8.72
CA TYR A 88 3.35 22.07 9.71
C TYR A 88 2.60 21.51 10.92
N GLU A 89 1.60 22.20 11.44
CA GLU A 89 0.79 21.73 12.55
C GLU A 89 0.06 20.43 12.21
N THR A 90 -0.62 20.39 11.06
CA THR A 90 -1.33 19.18 10.61
C THR A 90 -0.38 18.03 10.25
N TYR A 91 0.83 18.33 9.74
CA TYR A 91 1.89 17.33 9.60
C TYR A 91 2.29 16.73 10.95
N MET A 92 2.47 17.56 11.99
CA MET A 92 2.83 17.08 13.33
C MET A 92 1.73 16.26 14.02
N GLN A 93 0.46 16.45 13.64
CA GLN A 93 -0.65 15.61 14.13
C GLN A 93 -0.51 14.14 13.71
N ASN A 94 0.29 13.82 12.69
CA ASN A 94 0.59 12.42 12.35
C ASN A 94 1.45 11.70 13.42
N LEU A 95 2.02 12.41 14.42
CA LEU A 95 2.63 11.79 15.59
C LEU A 95 1.60 11.11 16.51
N GLU A 96 0.36 11.58 16.46
CA GLU A 96 -0.76 11.01 17.23
C GLU A 96 -1.41 9.82 16.52
N TYR A 97 -0.78 9.34 15.43
CA TYR A 97 -1.32 8.26 14.63
C TYR A 97 -1.48 7.01 15.48
N SER A 98 -2.72 6.72 15.84
CA SER A 98 -3.13 5.44 16.38
C SER A 98 -4.05 4.80 15.35
N LEU A 99 -3.79 3.55 15.02
CA LEU A 99 -4.75 2.78 14.24
C LEU A 99 -5.93 2.45 15.12
N ASP A 100 -6.99 3.19 14.90
CA ASP A 100 -8.30 2.78 15.37
C ASP A 100 -8.97 1.97 14.26
N TYR A 101 -8.53 0.73 14.09
CA TYR A 101 -9.40 -0.27 13.51
C TYR A 101 -10.62 -0.42 14.41
N PRO A 102 -11.83 -0.54 13.88
CA PRO A 102 -12.96 -0.98 14.69
C PRO A 102 -12.63 -2.36 15.28
N GLY A 103 -12.22 -2.37 16.57
CA GLY A 103 -11.87 -3.59 17.31
C GLY A 103 -10.37 -3.87 17.48
N ALA A 104 -9.47 -3.05 16.96
CA ALA A 104 -8.03 -3.19 17.18
C ALA A 104 -7.57 -2.41 18.42
N PRO A 105 -6.70 -2.97 19.25
CA PRO A 105 -6.04 -2.24 20.32
C PRO A 105 -5.07 -1.20 19.72
N SER A 106 -4.83 -0.10 20.43
CA SER A 106 -4.03 1.07 20.04
C SER A 106 -2.54 0.82 19.73
N SER A 107 -2.11 -0.43 19.54
CA SER A 107 -0.78 -0.87 19.14
C SER A 107 -0.87 -2.28 18.54
N SER A 108 -1.73 -2.48 17.53
CA SER A 108 -1.99 -3.82 17.00
C SER A 108 -0.82 -4.30 16.17
N SER A 109 -0.29 -5.43 16.57
CA SER A 109 0.53 -6.26 15.72
C SER A 109 -0.40 -7.07 14.81
N TYR A 110 -0.18 -7.01 13.50
CA TYR A 110 -0.85 -7.92 12.55
C TYR A 110 -0.64 -9.39 12.92
N LEU A 111 0.47 -9.70 13.59
CA LEU A 111 0.78 -11.05 14.09
C LEU A 111 -0.12 -11.50 15.23
N ASP A 112 -0.80 -10.59 15.90
CA ASP A 112 -1.77 -10.92 16.94
C ASP A 112 -3.19 -10.97 16.39
N LEU A 113 -3.49 -10.14 15.38
CA LEU A 113 -4.75 -10.18 14.65
C LEU A 113 -4.86 -11.41 13.74
N PHE A 114 -3.76 -11.75 13.06
CA PHE A 114 -3.65 -12.87 12.12
C PHE A 114 -2.48 -13.79 12.50
N PRO A 115 -2.61 -14.63 13.53
CA PRO A 115 -1.50 -15.44 14.07
C PRO A 115 -0.84 -16.38 13.06
N ALA A 116 -1.55 -16.79 12.01
CA ALA A 116 -1.04 -17.63 10.93
C ALA A 116 0.14 -16.98 10.19
N LEU A 117 0.22 -15.64 10.17
CA LEU A 117 1.33 -14.91 9.55
C LEU A 117 2.69 -15.25 10.17
N LYS A 118 2.74 -15.62 11.46
CA LYS A 118 3.97 -16.08 12.13
C LYS A 118 4.57 -17.31 11.45
N THR A 119 3.73 -18.16 10.88
CA THR A 119 4.17 -19.32 10.08
C THR A 119 4.45 -18.94 8.63
N ILE A 120 3.52 -18.23 7.98
CA ILE A 120 3.62 -17.88 6.56
C ILE A 120 4.87 -17.05 6.27
N TYR A 121 5.14 -16.02 7.08
CA TYR A 121 6.27 -15.11 6.88
C TYR A 121 7.56 -15.52 7.59
N LYS A 122 7.62 -16.72 8.17
CA LYS A 122 8.83 -17.19 8.83
C LYS A 122 10.01 -17.21 7.85
N GLY A 123 11.09 -16.57 8.26
CA GLY A 123 12.28 -16.35 7.41
C GLY A 123 12.31 -15.03 6.64
N SER A 124 11.21 -14.28 6.62
CA SER A 124 11.15 -12.93 6.05
C SER A 124 11.44 -11.81 7.07
N ASN A 125 11.48 -12.15 8.36
CA ASN A 125 11.49 -11.25 9.50
C ASN A 125 10.17 -10.48 9.75
N TYR A 126 9.16 -10.60 8.88
CA TYR A 126 7.80 -10.13 9.17
C TYR A 126 7.07 -11.04 10.17
N ASP A 127 7.55 -12.25 10.37
CA ASP A 127 7.08 -13.19 11.41
C ASP A 127 7.40 -12.75 12.85
N ILE A 128 8.36 -11.84 13.03
CA ILE A 128 8.75 -11.32 14.37
C ILE A 128 8.26 -9.90 14.63
N PHE A 129 8.04 -9.11 13.58
CA PHE A 129 7.56 -7.74 13.71
C PHE A 129 6.81 -7.28 12.45
N TYR A 130 5.50 -7.17 12.57
CA TYR A 130 4.63 -6.64 11.54
C TYR A 130 3.53 -5.81 12.24
N VAL A 131 3.72 -4.51 12.19
CA VAL A 131 2.84 -3.53 12.86
C VAL A 131 2.35 -2.52 11.86
N ASP A 132 1.30 -1.89 12.24
CA ASP A 132 0.65 -0.81 11.53
C ASP A 132 1.56 0.40 11.27
N PRO A 133 1.30 1.19 10.22
CA PRO A 133 1.99 2.45 9.97
C PRO A 133 1.90 3.40 11.18
N GLN A 134 3.02 4.03 11.54
CA GLN A 134 3.13 4.91 12.71
C GLN A 134 3.16 6.41 12.34
N GLY A 135 2.81 6.74 11.09
CA GLY A 135 2.82 8.11 10.56
C GLY A 135 4.22 8.58 10.12
N HIS A 136 4.22 9.51 9.17
CA HIS A 136 5.45 9.99 8.52
C HIS A 136 6.47 10.61 9.48
N PRO A 137 6.10 11.44 10.47
CA PRO A 137 7.06 11.99 11.43
C PRO A 137 7.72 10.94 12.32
N ASN A 138 7.12 9.76 12.46
CA ASN A 138 7.67 8.63 13.22
C ASN A 138 8.51 7.66 12.36
N ALA A 139 8.63 7.89 11.05
CA ALA A 139 9.21 6.92 10.12
C ALA A 139 10.64 6.47 10.49
N LEU A 140 11.49 7.41 10.95
CA LEU A 140 12.85 7.08 11.41
C LEU A 140 12.86 6.31 12.72
N GLU A 141 12.03 6.69 13.67
CA GLU A 141 11.94 6.00 14.97
C GLU A 141 11.42 4.58 14.75
N THR A 142 10.40 4.41 13.94
CA THR A 142 9.84 3.09 13.60
C THR A 142 10.89 2.19 12.96
N VAL A 143 11.62 2.64 11.94
CA VAL A 143 12.62 1.79 11.28
C VAL A 143 13.82 1.49 12.16
N ARG A 144 14.20 2.38 13.07
CA ARG A 144 15.31 2.16 14.01
C ARG A 144 14.94 1.26 15.18
N LYS A 145 13.69 1.26 15.60
CA LYS A 145 13.19 0.45 16.73
C LYS A 145 12.55 -0.87 16.32
N THR A 146 12.40 -1.13 15.02
CA THR A 146 11.83 -2.40 14.57
C THR A 146 12.66 -3.59 15.08
N LEU A 147 11.97 -4.67 15.45
CA LEU A 147 12.62 -5.94 15.82
C LEU A 147 13.18 -6.69 14.59
N ARG A 148 12.80 -6.28 13.39
CA ARG A 148 13.37 -6.85 12.16
C ARG A 148 14.81 -6.41 12.01
N PRO A 149 15.75 -7.32 11.73
CA PRO A 149 17.15 -6.96 11.54
C PRO A 149 17.30 -6.07 10.29
N HIS A 150 17.92 -4.91 10.47
CA HIS A 150 18.32 -4.07 9.35
C HIS A 150 19.59 -4.65 8.71
N LYS A 151 19.69 -4.49 7.41
CA LYS A 151 20.88 -4.94 6.68
C LYS A 151 21.58 -3.80 5.96
N ASN A 152 20.84 -3.03 5.16
CA ASN A 152 21.42 -2.10 4.20
C ASN A 152 20.71 -0.75 4.22
N ALA A 153 21.39 0.27 3.67
CA ALA A 153 20.90 1.64 3.57
C ALA A 153 19.60 1.78 2.78
N TYR A 154 19.28 0.85 1.87
CA TYR A 154 18.02 0.90 1.12
C TYR A 154 16.77 0.87 2.05
N CYS A 155 16.89 0.33 3.27
CA CYS A 155 15.82 0.37 4.28
C CYS A 155 15.35 1.80 4.62
N TYR A 156 16.17 2.81 4.32
CA TYR A 156 15.82 4.23 4.49
C TYR A 156 15.05 4.84 3.31
N ASN A 157 14.85 4.14 2.20
CA ASN A 157 14.21 4.68 0.99
C ASN A 157 12.89 5.42 1.29
N CYS A 158 12.03 4.82 2.08
CA CYS A 158 10.70 5.36 2.43
C CYS A 158 10.67 5.97 3.85
N LYS A 159 11.79 6.52 4.35
CA LYS A 159 11.90 6.94 5.76
C LYS A 159 12.47 8.35 5.97
N THR A 160 13.15 8.91 4.98
CA THR A 160 13.89 10.17 5.15
C THR A 160 14.16 10.85 3.81
N PRO A 161 14.12 12.19 3.73
CA PRO A 161 14.58 12.94 2.56
C PRO A 161 16.10 12.84 2.35
N GLN A 162 16.85 12.55 3.41
CA GLN A 162 18.31 12.40 3.33
C GLN A 162 18.73 11.17 2.52
N TYR A 163 17.83 10.23 2.24
CA TYR A 163 18.09 9.11 1.34
C TYR A 163 18.62 9.58 -0.02
N MET A 164 17.95 10.52 -0.65
CA MET A 164 18.36 11.11 -1.92
C MET A 164 19.74 11.78 -1.82
N ILE A 165 20.01 12.51 -0.73
CA ILE A 165 21.30 13.18 -0.52
C ILE A 165 22.44 12.17 -0.39
N LEU A 166 22.20 11.10 0.36
CA LEU A 166 23.18 10.03 0.56
C LEU A 166 23.40 9.19 -0.71
N GLU A 167 22.33 8.97 -1.49
CA GLU A 167 22.41 8.36 -2.81
C GLU A 167 23.33 9.17 -3.74
N GLN A 168 23.16 10.50 -3.81
CA GLN A 168 24.04 11.38 -4.57
C GLN A 168 25.49 11.36 -4.05
N LYS A 169 25.66 11.36 -2.73
CA LYS A 169 26.99 11.36 -2.09
C LYS A 169 27.79 10.09 -2.33
N TYR A 170 27.15 8.93 -2.26
CA TYR A 170 27.82 7.63 -2.27
C TYR A 170 27.65 6.87 -3.60
N GLY A 171 26.72 7.28 -4.46
CA GLY A 171 26.37 6.59 -5.70
C GLY A 171 25.91 5.15 -5.46
N ASP A 172 26.14 4.28 -6.42
CA ASP A 172 25.68 2.86 -6.38
C ASP A 172 26.15 2.06 -5.15
N LYS A 173 27.19 2.53 -4.46
CA LYS A 173 27.65 1.89 -3.23
C LYS A 173 26.67 2.07 -2.07
N PHE A 174 25.86 3.12 -2.13
CA PHE A 174 24.93 3.51 -1.07
C PHE A 174 23.99 2.37 -0.68
N TYR A 175 23.38 1.74 -1.64
CA TYR A 175 22.31 0.77 -1.39
C TYR A 175 22.75 -0.44 -0.55
N LYS A 176 24.00 -0.88 -0.73
CA LYS A 176 24.60 -2.01 0.04
C LYS A 176 25.40 -1.56 1.27
N MET A 177 25.47 -0.25 1.56
CA MET A 177 26.07 0.21 2.81
C MET A 177 25.30 -0.35 3.99
N ASP A 178 26.02 -0.68 5.04
CA ASP A 178 25.45 -1.12 6.30
C ASP A 178 24.52 -0.04 6.88
N PHE A 179 23.34 -0.44 7.34
CA PHE A 179 22.33 0.45 7.89
C PHE A 179 22.87 1.33 9.02
N GLU A 180 23.62 0.71 9.96
CA GLU A 180 24.15 1.40 11.13
C GLU A 180 25.24 2.42 10.76
N LYS A 181 25.96 2.21 9.66
CA LYS A 181 26.99 3.14 9.20
C LYS A 181 26.42 4.43 8.62
N VAL A 182 25.23 4.38 8.01
CA VAL A 182 24.57 5.57 7.45
C VAL A 182 23.66 6.27 8.45
N THR A 183 23.21 5.56 9.48
CA THR A 183 22.32 6.10 10.53
C THR A 183 22.78 7.42 11.12
N PRO A 184 24.08 7.68 11.41
CA PRO A 184 24.52 8.98 11.95
C PRO A 184 24.36 10.17 11.00
N GLU A 185 24.17 9.93 9.70
CA GLU A 185 23.98 10.96 8.69
C GLU A 185 22.50 11.28 8.43
N ILE A 186 21.60 10.64 9.15
CA ILE A 186 20.15 10.76 8.97
C ILE A 186 19.55 11.27 10.28
N ASP A 187 18.84 12.39 10.24
CA ASP A 187 18.21 12.99 11.42
C ASP A 187 16.78 13.52 11.18
N GLU A 188 16.31 13.53 9.92
CA GLU A 188 14.98 14.00 9.57
C GLU A 188 14.12 12.83 9.04
N PRO A 189 12.92 12.59 9.60
CA PRO A 189 11.96 11.65 9.03
C PRO A 189 11.37 12.17 7.71
N ILE A 190 10.41 11.44 7.12
CA ILE A 190 9.65 11.95 5.96
C ILE A 190 9.14 13.35 6.25
N SER A 191 9.49 14.29 5.39
CA SER A 191 9.25 15.73 5.61
C SER A 191 8.67 16.42 4.37
N CYS A 192 8.50 17.74 4.46
CA CYS A 192 8.05 18.57 3.34
C CYS A 192 8.89 18.35 2.08
N TYR A 193 10.19 18.13 2.25
CA TYR A 193 11.13 17.97 1.15
C TYR A 193 10.85 16.77 0.27
N ASP A 194 10.34 15.68 0.84
CA ASP A 194 10.06 14.43 0.08
C ASP A 194 9.02 14.63 -1.04
N CYS A 195 8.11 15.61 -0.86
CA CYS A 195 7.02 15.86 -1.81
C CYS A 195 7.13 17.21 -2.53
N HIS A 196 7.86 18.18 -1.97
CA HIS A 196 7.89 19.55 -2.46
C HIS A 196 9.31 20.07 -2.76
N THR A 197 10.34 19.34 -2.35
CA THR A 197 11.72 19.86 -2.32
C THR A 197 11.79 21.23 -1.61
N ASN A 198 12.45 22.25 -2.17
CA ASN A 198 12.50 23.59 -1.58
C ASN A 198 11.38 24.53 -2.07
N THR A 199 10.35 24.00 -2.75
CA THR A 199 9.26 24.79 -3.32
C THR A 199 7.90 24.28 -2.84
N PRO A 200 7.53 24.48 -1.56
CA PRO A 200 6.24 24.05 -1.04
C PRO A 200 5.08 24.56 -1.91
N GLY A 201 4.11 23.67 -2.17
CA GLY A 201 3.00 23.91 -3.08
C GLY A 201 3.21 23.40 -4.51
N VAL A 202 4.46 23.09 -4.88
CA VAL A 202 4.78 22.40 -6.14
C VAL A 202 5.13 20.95 -5.80
N MET A 203 4.45 20.01 -6.43
CA MET A 203 4.74 18.58 -6.24
C MET A 203 6.03 18.20 -6.95
N ASN A 204 6.86 17.44 -6.27
CA ASN A 204 8.13 16.95 -6.80
C ASN A 204 8.47 15.60 -6.15
N VAL A 205 8.77 14.62 -6.99
CA VAL A 205 9.13 13.27 -6.55
C VAL A 205 10.64 13.18 -6.38
N THR A 206 11.10 12.80 -5.20
CA THR A 206 12.53 12.80 -4.85
C THR A 206 13.19 11.43 -5.02
N ARG A 207 12.42 10.33 -5.09
CA ARG A 207 12.96 8.97 -5.23
C ARG A 207 13.33 8.69 -6.67
N THR A 208 14.64 8.66 -6.96
CA THR A 208 15.19 8.47 -8.31
C THR A 208 14.81 7.13 -8.90
N ASN A 209 14.78 6.07 -8.09
CA ASN A 209 14.35 4.74 -8.48
C ASN A 209 12.90 4.71 -8.98
N PHE A 210 11.98 5.39 -8.28
CA PHE A 210 10.58 5.48 -8.69
C PHE A 210 10.42 6.29 -9.99
N ASN A 211 11.10 7.43 -10.11
CA ASN A 211 11.05 8.25 -11.33
C ASN A 211 11.55 7.46 -12.55
N LYS A 212 12.67 6.74 -12.40
CA LYS A 212 13.19 5.85 -13.45
C LYS A 212 12.15 4.81 -13.88
N ALA A 213 11.49 4.16 -12.92
CA ALA A 213 10.47 3.15 -13.21
C ALA A 213 9.24 3.76 -13.92
N VAL A 214 8.76 4.93 -13.47
CA VAL A 214 7.65 5.63 -14.14
C VAL A 214 7.97 5.95 -15.60
N GLU A 215 9.20 6.39 -15.89
CA GLU A 215 9.68 6.67 -17.25
C GLU A 215 9.86 5.39 -18.06
N GLU A 216 10.54 4.38 -17.50
CA GLU A 216 10.84 3.11 -18.17
C GLU A 216 9.57 2.37 -18.61
N PHE A 217 8.57 2.34 -17.72
CA PHE A 217 7.31 1.62 -17.98
C PHE A 217 6.20 2.52 -18.54
N ASP A 218 6.52 3.77 -18.91
CA ASP A 218 5.59 4.76 -19.50
C ASP A 218 4.29 4.95 -18.70
N LEU A 219 4.38 4.99 -17.37
CA LEU A 219 3.22 5.09 -16.49
C LEU A 219 2.62 6.50 -16.54
N LYS A 220 1.33 6.59 -16.87
CA LYS A 220 0.60 7.86 -16.99
C LYS A 220 -0.11 8.17 -15.67
N VAL A 221 0.58 8.86 -14.78
CA VAL A 221 0.11 9.17 -13.44
C VAL A 221 0.38 10.64 -13.14
N ASP A 222 -0.55 11.29 -12.45
CA ASP A 222 -0.40 12.68 -12.04
C ASP A 222 0.62 12.85 -10.88
N GLU A 223 1.17 14.05 -10.74
CA GLU A 223 2.22 14.32 -9.75
C GLU A 223 1.77 14.18 -8.29
N LYS A 224 0.47 14.36 -7.99
CA LYS A 224 -0.04 14.18 -6.62
C LYS A 224 -0.09 12.70 -6.25
N THR A 225 -0.43 11.83 -7.19
CA THR A 225 -0.35 10.38 -7.01
C THR A 225 1.11 9.94 -6.89
N LYS A 226 2.00 10.40 -7.79
CA LYS A 226 3.44 10.08 -7.74
C LYS A 226 4.09 10.44 -6.41
N ALA A 227 3.71 11.56 -5.81
CA ALA A 227 4.28 12.02 -4.53
C ALA A 227 4.06 11.02 -3.38
N CYS A 228 2.96 10.31 -3.38
CA CYS A 228 2.68 9.22 -2.43
C CYS A 228 3.29 7.90 -2.92
N ALA A 229 3.07 7.59 -4.18
CA ALA A 229 3.48 6.35 -4.82
C ALA A 229 4.99 6.09 -4.78
N GLN A 230 5.85 7.13 -4.72
CA GLN A 230 7.30 6.94 -4.59
C GLN A 230 7.73 6.11 -3.36
N CYS A 231 6.83 5.93 -2.37
CA CYS A 231 7.03 5.11 -1.18
C CYS A 231 5.92 4.09 -0.98
N HIS A 232 4.70 4.35 -1.49
CA HIS A 232 3.53 3.48 -1.40
C HIS A 232 3.35 2.70 -2.70
N ASN A 233 4.29 1.80 -2.96
CA ASN A 233 4.34 0.91 -4.13
C ASN A 233 4.98 -0.42 -3.77
N ASP A 234 4.78 -1.45 -4.60
CA ASP A 234 5.53 -2.69 -4.48
C ASP A 234 6.93 -2.55 -5.08
N TYR A 235 7.91 -3.07 -4.36
CA TYR A 235 9.32 -2.96 -4.75
C TYR A 235 10.14 -4.15 -4.25
N TYR A 236 11.32 -4.32 -4.81
CA TYR A 236 12.32 -5.27 -4.35
C TYR A 236 13.72 -4.64 -4.38
N PRO A 237 14.64 -5.05 -3.47
CA PRO A 237 16.05 -4.67 -3.60
C PRO A 237 16.69 -5.52 -4.69
N SER A 238 17.29 -4.87 -5.69
CA SER A 238 18.01 -5.56 -6.77
C SER A 238 19.11 -6.48 -6.21
N PRO A 239 19.18 -7.75 -6.63
CA PRO A 239 20.27 -8.67 -6.22
C PRO A 239 21.66 -8.16 -6.60
N GLU A 240 21.76 -7.42 -7.69
CA GLU A 240 23.02 -6.94 -8.24
C GLU A 240 23.65 -5.87 -7.37
N ASN A 241 22.94 -4.81 -7.07
CA ASN A 241 23.48 -3.63 -6.37
C ASN A 241 22.72 -3.24 -5.10
N GLY A 242 21.54 -3.84 -4.82
CA GLY A 242 20.68 -3.50 -3.68
C GLY A 242 19.82 -2.26 -3.90
N GLU A 243 19.83 -1.66 -5.10
CA GLU A 243 18.94 -0.55 -5.48
C GLU A 243 17.49 -0.99 -5.37
N VAL A 244 16.64 -0.12 -4.86
CA VAL A 244 15.19 -0.36 -4.88
C VAL A 244 14.71 -0.34 -6.32
N SER A 245 14.04 -1.40 -6.73
CA SER A 245 13.57 -1.63 -8.09
C SER A 245 12.12 -2.10 -8.07
N HIS A 246 11.44 -2.07 -9.21
CA HIS A 246 10.01 -2.35 -9.29
C HIS A 246 9.73 -3.54 -10.23
N PRO A 247 8.84 -4.48 -9.86
CA PRO A 247 8.55 -5.67 -10.65
C PRO A 247 7.51 -5.40 -11.76
N TRP A 248 7.61 -4.24 -12.45
CA TRP A 248 6.60 -3.75 -13.41
C TRP A 248 6.88 -4.03 -14.88
N GLY A 249 7.83 -4.92 -15.17
CA GLY A 249 8.26 -5.19 -16.54
C GLY A 249 7.16 -5.69 -17.49
N TYR A 250 6.00 -6.11 -16.98
CA TYR A 250 4.82 -6.50 -17.75
C TYR A 250 3.57 -5.68 -17.43
N GLY A 251 3.65 -4.76 -16.49
CA GLY A 251 2.54 -3.95 -15.98
C GLY A 251 2.52 -3.91 -14.46
N THR A 252 1.66 -3.07 -13.91
CA THR A 252 1.50 -2.87 -12.46
C THR A 252 0.35 -3.70 -11.86
N ASP A 253 -0.42 -4.42 -12.69
CA ASP A 253 -1.44 -5.32 -12.18
C ASP A 253 -0.84 -6.56 -11.53
N PRO A 254 -1.53 -7.22 -10.59
CA PRO A 254 -0.97 -8.34 -9.82
C PRO A 254 -0.54 -9.53 -10.68
N ASP A 255 -1.24 -9.82 -11.78
CA ASP A 255 -0.87 -10.93 -12.67
C ASP A 255 0.46 -10.63 -13.40
N SER A 256 0.63 -9.38 -13.83
CA SER A 256 1.88 -8.89 -14.45
C SER A 256 3.05 -8.87 -13.49
N VAL A 257 2.82 -8.41 -12.25
CA VAL A 257 3.83 -8.40 -11.17
C VAL A 257 4.24 -9.83 -10.80
N LEU A 258 3.29 -10.75 -10.62
CA LEU A 258 3.57 -12.14 -10.33
C LEU A 258 4.34 -12.81 -11.48
N LYS A 259 3.92 -12.57 -12.72
CA LYS A 259 4.60 -13.07 -13.91
C LYS A 259 6.06 -12.62 -13.94
N TRP A 260 6.32 -11.33 -13.69
CA TRP A 260 7.69 -10.80 -13.63
C TRP A 260 8.53 -11.52 -12.58
N ASN A 261 7.99 -11.66 -11.36
CA ASN A 261 8.67 -12.35 -10.26
C ASN A 261 8.99 -13.82 -10.61
N ASN A 262 8.06 -14.52 -11.26
CA ASN A 262 8.23 -15.93 -11.61
C ASN A 262 9.25 -16.11 -12.75
N GLU A 263 9.20 -15.30 -13.80
CA GLU A 263 10.14 -15.38 -14.93
C GLU A 263 11.57 -14.97 -14.55
N ASN A 264 11.72 -14.05 -13.58
CA ASN A 264 13.02 -13.64 -13.06
C ASN A 264 13.51 -14.51 -11.87
N ASN A 265 12.76 -15.55 -11.50
CA ASN A 265 13.08 -16.40 -10.34
C ASN A 265 13.32 -15.58 -9.05
N TRP A 266 12.66 -14.41 -8.94
CA TRP A 266 12.79 -13.57 -7.77
C TRP A 266 12.07 -14.19 -6.56
N SER A 267 12.72 -14.19 -5.40
CA SER A 267 12.10 -14.55 -4.12
C SER A 267 12.61 -13.62 -3.03
N GLY A 268 11.69 -13.07 -2.24
CA GLY A 268 12.02 -12.21 -1.11
C GLY A 268 12.60 -12.98 0.08
N PHE A 269 12.14 -14.23 0.27
CA PHE A 269 12.59 -15.10 1.37
C PHE A 269 12.33 -16.57 1.06
N THR A 270 12.93 -17.43 1.91
CA THR A 270 12.63 -18.87 1.92
C THR A 270 11.96 -19.22 3.24
N GLN A 271 10.76 -19.80 3.18
CA GLN A 271 10.07 -20.30 4.36
C GLN A 271 10.80 -21.56 4.86
N PRO A 272 11.34 -21.58 6.10
CA PRO A 272 12.33 -22.59 6.49
C PRO A 272 11.75 -23.98 6.72
N GLU A 273 10.46 -24.11 7.05
CA GLU A 273 9.82 -25.39 7.36
C GLU A 273 9.44 -26.15 6.06
N SER A 274 8.76 -25.47 5.15
CA SER A 274 8.40 -26.05 3.86
C SER A 274 9.58 -26.04 2.87
N GLY A 275 10.44 -25.06 2.94
CA GLY A 275 11.51 -24.81 1.97
C GLY A 275 11.07 -24.01 0.76
N PHE A 276 9.84 -23.49 0.75
CA PHE A 276 9.28 -22.72 -0.36
C PHE A 276 9.95 -21.37 -0.51
N LYS A 277 10.22 -20.99 -1.76
CA LYS A 277 10.73 -19.66 -2.12
C LYS A 277 9.56 -18.73 -2.39
N LEU A 278 9.36 -17.75 -1.53
CA LEU A 278 8.18 -16.90 -1.49
C LEU A 278 8.49 -15.44 -1.83
N ILE A 279 7.45 -14.71 -2.21
CA ILE A 279 7.49 -13.28 -2.48
C ILE A 279 6.95 -12.56 -1.24
N LYS A 280 7.60 -11.46 -0.81
CA LYS A 280 7.02 -10.53 0.14
C LYS A 280 6.68 -9.25 -0.59
N VAL A 281 5.41 -9.03 -0.82
CA VAL A 281 4.87 -7.78 -1.35
C VAL A 281 5.03 -6.68 -0.30
N GLN A 282 5.34 -5.46 -0.73
CA GLN A 282 5.66 -4.36 0.19
C GLN A 282 4.44 -3.46 0.46
N HIS A 283 4.21 -2.46 -0.36
CA HIS A 283 3.17 -1.43 -0.16
C HIS A 283 2.43 -1.14 -1.47
N PRO A 284 1.60 -2.06 -2.01
CA PRO A 284 1.04 -1.98 -3.35
C PRO A 284 -0.18 -1.05 -3.47
N GLU A 285 -0.27 0.00 -2.66
CA GLU A 285 -1.38 0.95 -2.72
C GLU A 285 -1.45 1.67 -4.07
N PHE A 286 -0.29 1.99 -4.65
CA PHE A 286 -0.21 2.58 -5.99
C PHE A 286 -0.78 1.64 -7.05
N GLU A 287 -0.39 0.39 -7.01
CA GLU A 287 -0.85 -0.66 -7.92
C GLU A 287 -2.36 -0.90 -7.76
N HIS A 288 -2.86 -0.93 -6.53
CA HIS A 288 -4.29 -1.07 -6.28
C HIS A 288 -5.09 0.10 -6.85
N LEU A 289 -4.68 1.33 -6.56
CA LEU A 289 -5.41 2.52 -7.02
C LEU A 289 -5.40 2.62 -8.55
N THR A 290 -4.22 2.48 -9.19
CA THR A 290 -4.04 2.79 -10.61
C THR A 290 -4.54 1.69 -11.55
N ASN A 291 -4.73 0.46 -11.08
CA ASN A 291 -5.27 -0.64 -11.89
C ASN A 291 -6.80 -0.58 -12.01
N ASN A 292 -7.28 0.42 -12.75
CA ASN A 292 -8.68 0.58 -13.10
C ASN A 292 -9.63 0.72 -11.90
N SER A 293 -9.15 1.24 -10.75
CA SER A 293 -10.07 1.54 -9.67
C SER A 293 -11.07 2.61 -10.11
N PRO A 294 -12.33 2.56 -9.64
CA PRO A 294 -13.33 3.55 -10.03
C PRO A 294 -12.92 4.99 -9.73
N HIS A 295 -12.23 5.21 -8.62
CA HIS A 295 -11.78 6.53 -8.20
C HIS A 295 -10.65 7.06 -9.10
N PHE A 296 -9.67 6.22 -9.45
CA PHE A 296 -8.62 6.60 -10.39
C PHE A 296 -9.18 6.90 -11.78
N LEU A 297 -10.12 6.08 -12.28
CA LEU A 297 -10.81 6.34 -13.56
C LEU A 297 -11.65 7.61 -13.55
N ALA A 298 -12.12 8.04 -12.38
CA ALA A 298 -12.77 9.33 -12.18
C ALA A 298 -11.78 10.52 -12.09
N GLY A 299 -10.47 10.27 -12.17
CA GLY A 299 -9.42 11.29 -12.13
C GLY A 299 -9.01 11.72 -10.71
N LEU A 300 -9.29 10.90 -9.69
CA LEU A 300 -8.89 11.18 -8.31
C LEU A 300 -7.46 10.65 -8.05
N SER A 301 -6.71 11.42 -7.30
CA SER A 301 -5.38 11.08 -6.78
C SER A 301 -5.44 10.67 -5.30
N CYS A 302 -4.34 10.13 -4.77
CA CYS A 302 -4.19 9.84 -3.34
C CYS A 302 -4.49 11.08 -2.48
N ALA A 303 -3.95 12.24 -2.87
CA ALA A 303 -4.12 13.49 -2.14
C ALA A 303 -5.57 13.97 -2.09
N ASP A 304 -6.39 13.65 -3.10
CA ASP A 304 -7.80 14.09 -3.14
C ASP A 304 -8.65 13.41 -2.05
N CYS A 305 -8.23 12.22 -1.58
CA CYS A 305 -8.89 11.49 -0.49
C CYS A 305 -8.19 11.70 0.87
N HIS A 306 -6.85 11.70 0.90
CA HIS A 306 -6.08 11.70 2.15
C HIS A 306 -5.64 13.09 2.64
N MET A 307 -5.87 14.16 1.89
CA MET A 307 -5.49 15.52 2.24
C MET A 307 -6.70 16.44 2.26
N LYS A 308 -7.34 16.54 3.43
CA LYS A 308 -8.54 17.37 3.63
C LYS A 308 -8.27 18.83 3.25
N LYS A 309 -9.23 19.45 2.55
CA LYS A 309 -9.25 20.89 2.30
C LYS A 309 -9.84 21.59 3.51
N GLU A 310 -9.05 22.50 4.10
CA GLU A 310 -9.47 23.40 5.16
C GLU A 310 -9.59 24.82 4.61
N ASP A 311 -10.10 25.74 5.42
CA ASP A 311 -10.23 27.15 5.02
C ASP A 311 -8.84 27.78 4.76
N GLY A 312 -8.52 27.92 3.47
CA GLY A 312 -7.28 28.54 2.99
C GLY A 312 -6.04 27.65 2.95
N TYR A 313 -6.12 26.38 3.33
CA TYR A 313 -4.99 25.46 3.21
C TYR A 313 -5.40 24.00 2.98
N THR A 314 -4.42 23.16 2.67
CA THR A 314 -4.61 21.69 2.60
C THR A 314 -3.95 21.07 3.82
N SER A 315 -4.70 20.25 4.56
CA SER A 315 -4.21 19.50 5.71
C SER A 315 -3.16 18.47 5.30
N HIS A 316 -2.09 18.37 6.10
CA HIS A 316 -1.04 17.36 5.96
C HIS A 316 -1.15 16.26 7.02
N ARG A 317 -2.34 16.09 7.59
CA ARG A 317 -2.68 14.94 8.41
C ARG A 317 -3.19 13.82 7.50
N TRP A 318 -2.30 12.91 7.13
CA TRP A 318 -2.60 11.77 6.25
C TRP A 318 -3.22 10.63 7.05
N THR A 319 -4.52 10.65 7.17
CA THR A 319 -5.29 9.57 7.81
C THR A 319 -6.30 8.98 6.83
N SER A 320 -6.94 7.88 7.23
CA SER A 320 -8.12 7.41 6.50
C SER A 320 -9.20 8.50 6.48
N PRO A 321 -9.77 8.86 5.33
CA PRO A 321 -10.85 9.84 5.25
C PRO A 321 -12.10 9.41 6.03
N PHE A 322 -12.26 8.12 6.30
CA PHE A 322 -13.40 7.57 7.04
C PHE A 322 -13.32 7.72 8.56
N LYS A 323 -12.24 8.31 9.07
CA LYS A 323 -12.14 8.71 10.49
C LYS A 323 -12.77 10.07 10.79
N ASP A 324 -13.05 10.86 9.76
CA ASP A 324 -13.61 12.21 9.88
C ASP A 324 -14.86 12.33 9.00
N VAL A 325 -16.02 12.44 9.63
CA VAL A 325 -17.32 12.57 8.93
C VAL A 325 -17.32 13.80 8.03
N ASP A 326 -16.77 14.92 8.48
CA ASP A 326 -16.70 16.16 7.70
C ASP A 326 -15.85 15.95 6.43
N GLN A 327 -14.81 15.12 6.51
CA GLN A 327 -13.97 14.76 5.34
C GLN A 327 -14.75 13.87 4.37
N VAL A 328 -15.52 12.91 4.85
CA VAL A 328 -16.42 12.09 4.02
C VAL A 328 -17.47 12.97 3.33
N GLU A 329 -18.08 13.90 4.07
CA GLU A 329 -19.04 14.84 3.48
C GLU A 329 -18.40 15.71 2.39
N GLN A 330 -17.26 16.29 2.67
CA GLN A 330 -16.57 17.19 1.75
C GLN A 330 -16.10 16.50 0.47
N ILE A 331 -15.52 15.33 0.59
CA ILE A 331 -14.88 14.63 -0.53
C ILE A 331 -15.87 13.71 -1.24
N CYS A 332 -16.46 12.78 -0.50
CA CYS A 332 -17.22 11.68 -1.09
C CYS A 332 -18.61 12.11 -1.58
N LEU A 333 -19.33 12.94 -0.81
CA LEU A 333 -20.68 13.36 -1.18
C LEU A 333 -20.71 14.34 -2.35
N SER A 334 -19.57 14.89 -2.75
CA SER A 334 -19.46 15.67 -3.99
C SER A 334 -19.89 14.87 -5.22
N CYS A 335 -19.62 13.57 -5.24
CA CYS A 335 -20.01 12.62 -6.28
C CYS A 335 -21.15 11.68 -5.83
N HIS A 336 -21.13 11.20 -4.60
CA HIS A 336 -22.11 10.25 -4.04
C HIS A 336 -23.36 10.94 -3.48
N LYS A 337 -23.98 11.81 -4.27
CA LYS A 337 -25.08 12.73 -3.86
C LYS A 337 -26.37 12.05 -3.35
N GLY A 338 -26.50 10.75 -3.51
CA GLY A 338 -27.68 10.00 -3.06
C GLY A 338 -27.50 9.30 -1.71
N MET A 339 -26.37 9.50 -1.05
CA MET A 339 -26.02 8.84 0.21
C MET A 339 -25.75 9.85 1.31
N THR A 340 -25.78 9.39 2.57
CA THR A 340 -25.23 10.14 3.71
C THR A 340 -23.79 9.69 4.00
N ALA A 341 -23.06 10.46 4.80
CA ALA A 341 -21.70 10.08 5.21
C ALA A 341 -21.71 8.75 5.96
N GLU A 342 -22.66 8.54 6.86
CA GLU A 342 -22.78 7.28 7.60
C GLU A 342 -23.03 6.08 6.67
N GLN A 343 -23.86 6.23 5.64
CA GLN A 343 -24.11 5.16 4.66
C GLN A 343 -22.84 4.80 3.88
N LEU A 344 -22.02 5.80 3.54
CA LEU A 344 -20.73 5.56 2.89
C LEU A 344 -19.74 4.88 3.84
N MET A 345 -19.65 5.34 5.08
CA MET A 345 -18.80 4.73 6.10
C MET A 345 -19.21 3.28 6.36
N ASP A 346 -20.51 2.99 6.47
CA ASP A 346 -21.01 1.63 6.63
C ASP A 346 -20.69 0.74 5.42
N ALA A 347 -20.76 1.29 4.20
CA ALA A 347 -20.40 0.55 2.99
C ALA A 347 -18.91 0.20 2.96
N VAL A 348 -18.04 1.14 3.33
CA VAL A 348 -16.59 0.90 3.42
C VAL A 348 -16.26 -0.11 4.51
N ASN A 349 -16.81 0.06 5.71
CA ASN A 349 -16.66 -0.89 6.81
C ASN A 349 -17.12 -2.30 6.39
N GLY A 350 -18.16 -2.40 5.57
CA GLY A 350 -18.64 -3.66 5.02
C GLY A 350 -17.64 -4.32 4.05
N ILE A 351 -16.95 -3.53 3.21
CA ILE A 351 -15.89 -4.03 2.31
C ILE A 351 -14.71 -4.53 3.14
N GLN A 352 -14.21 -3.72 4.05
CA GLN A 352 -13.07 -4.04 4.90
C GLN A 352 -13.33 -5.29 5.75
N ALA A 353 -14.47 -5.38 6.41
CA ALA A 353 -14.83 -6.55 7.21
C ALA A 353 -14.95 -7.85 6.40
N GLN A 354 -15.37 -7.77 5.12
CA GLN A 354 -15.37 -8.94 4.23
C GLN A 354 -13.95 -9.35 3.84
N THR A 355 -13.08 -8.38 3.59
CA THR A 355 -11.66 -8.60 3.27
C THR A 355 -10.93 -9.21 4.48
N ASP A 356 -11.11 -8.68 5.68
CA ASP A 356 -10.51 -9.20 6.91
C ASP A 356 -10.92 -10.64 7.22
N LYS A 357 -12.19 -10.96 6.98
CA LYS A 357 -12.66 -12.33 7.10
C LYS A 357 -11.90 -13.26 6.15
N ARG A 358 -11.70 -12.84 4.90
CA ARG A 358 -10.93 -13.62 3.91
C ARG A 358 -9.46 -13.70 4.26
N PHE A 359 -8.87 -12.64 4.82
CA PHE A 359 -7.51 -12.68 5.34
C PHE A 359 -7.33 -13.77 6.39
N THR A 360 -8.28 -13.89 7.32
CA THR A 360 -8.28 -14.95 8.32
C THR A 360 -8.34 -16.33 7.66
N GLU A 361 -9.34 -16.57 6.82
CA GLU A 361 -9.59 -17.87 6.18
C GLU A 361 -8.40 -18.31 5.30
N ILE A 362 -7.88 -17.41 4.45
CA ILE A 362 -6.78 -17.72 3.54
C ILE A 362 -5.47 -17.92 4.33
N SER A 363 -5.16 -17.06 5.29
CA SER A 363 -3.93 -17.21 6.09
C SER A 363 -3.91 -18.51 6.90
N GLU A 364 -5.03 -18.91 7.50
CA GLU A 364 -5.15 -20.21 8.20
C GLU A 364 -4.93 -21.39 7.24
N ASN A 365 -5.45 -21.33 6.01
CA ASN A 365 -5.22 -22.35 5.01
C ASN A 365 -3.76 -22.41 4.54
N LEU A 366 -3.13 -21.26 4.28
CA LEU A 366 -1.71 -21.20 3.93
C LEU A 366 -0.82 -21.73 5.07
N GLU A 367 -1.15 -21.42 6.32
CA GLU A 367 -0.46 -21.99 7.48
C GLU A 367 -0.61 -23.51 7.53
N ARG A 368 -1.82 -24.02 7.36
CA ARG A 368 -2.12 -25.46 7.32
C ARG A 368 -1.33 -26.17 6.24
N ILE A 369 -1.29 -25.63 5.02
CA ILE A 369 -0.53 -26.18 3.90
C ILE A 369 0.96 -26.21 4.23
N THR A 370 1.52 -25.10 4.73
CA THR A 370 2.92 -25.01 5.16
C THR A 370 3.29 -26.14 6.13
N LYS A 371 2.48 -26.33 7.18
CA LYS A 371 2.70 -27.37 8.20
C LYS A 371 2.56 -28.79 7.62
N THR A 372 1.57 -29.01 6.75
CA THR A 372 1.35 -30.30 6.10
C THR A 372 2.54 -30.67 5.21
N VAL A 373 3.00 -29.72 4.39
CA VAL A 373 4.16 -29.96 3.52
C VAL A 373 5.43 -30.21 4.33
N ALA A 374 5.66 -29.42 5.38
CA ALA A 374 6.82 -29.59 6.26
C ALA A 374 6.87 -30.99 6.90
N GLN A 375 5.70 -31.52 7.31
CA GLN A 375 5.59 -32.87 7.92
C GLN A 375 5.76 -34.00 6.93
N ASN A 376 5.39 -33.81 5.67
CA ASN A 376 5.33 -34.85 4.64
C ASN A 376 6.34 -34.65 3.51
N LYS A 377 7.32 -33.75 3.68
CA LYS A 377 8.25 -33.32 2.61
C LYS A 377 8.91 -34.48 1.90
N ASP A 378 9.37 -35.49 2.66
CA ASP A 378 10.06 -36.65 2.12
C ASP A 378 9.15 -37.65 1.41
N SER A 379 7.82 -37.47 1.50
CA SER A 379 6.82 -38.33 0.82
C SER A 379 6.46 -37.84 -0.59
N TYR A 380 6.82 -36.59 -0.92
CA TYR A 380 6.57 -36.03 -2.24
C TYR A 380 7.73 -36.32 -3.18
N ASP A 381 7.45 -36.73 -4.40
CA ASP A 381 8.46 -36.66 -5.46
C ASP A 381 8.75 -35.21 -5.84
N GLU A 382 9.87 -35.00 -6.54
CA GLU A 382 10.33 -33.65 -6.89
C GLU A 382 9.31 -32.87 -7.73
N ALA A 383 8.63 -33.53 -8.65
CA ALA A 383 7.65 -32.89 -9.54
C ALA A 383 6.43 -32.39 -8.75
N LYS A 384 5.87 -33.27 -7.90
CA LYS A 384 4.74 -32.92 -7.03
C LYS A 384 5.12 -31.82 -6.03
N TYR A 385 6.29 -31.90 -5.41
CA TYR A 385 6.76 -30.86 -4.50
C TYR A 385 6.87 -29.50 -5.22
N LYS A 386 7.42 -29.46 -6.42
CA LYS A 386 7.55 -28.24 -7.23
C LYS A 386 6.21 -27.68 -7.68
N GLU A 387 5.25 -28.52 -7.99
CA GLU A 387 3.89 -28.09 -8.32
C GLU A 387 3.22 -27.44 -7.10
N ILE A 388 3.32 -28.05 -5.92
CA ILE A 388 2.81 -27.48 -4.66
C ILE A 388 3.51 -26.14 -4.34
N GLU A 389 4.84 -26.09 -4.43
CA GLU A 389 5.62 -24.86 -4.21
C GLU A 389 5.14 -23.73 -5.11
N SER A 390 5.00 -23.98 -6.41
CA SER A 390 4.57 -22.96 -7.39
C SER A 390 3.16 -22.43 -7.07
N LYS A 391 2.21 -23.33 -6.86
CA LYS A 391 0.82 -22.93 -6.54
C LYS A 391 0.73 -22.19 -5.20
N TYR A 392 1.48 -22.65 -4.19
CA TYR A 392 1.53 -22.00 -2.89
C TYR A 392 2.14 -20.59 -2.98
N ARG A 393 3.24 -20.44 -3.71
CA ARG A 393 3.89 -19.16 -3.96
C ARG A 393 2.92 -18.16 -4.62
N ASP A 394 2.18 -18.60 -5.62
CA ASP A 394 1.22 -17.76 -6.33
C ASP A 394 0.01 -17.42 -5.42
N ALA A 395 -0.50 -18.37 -4.64
CA ALA A 395 -1.58 -18.13 -3.68
C ALA A 395 -1.15 -17.14 -2.58
N GLN A 396 0.05 -17.32 -2.03
CA GLN A 396 0.61 -16.43 -1.02
C GLN A 396 0.86 -15.02 -1.59
N PHE A 397 1.31 -14.91 -2.83
CA PHE A 397 1.48 -13.63 -3.50
C PHE A 397 0.15 -12.88 -3.65
N TYR A 398 -0.89 -13.52 -4.17
CA TYR A 398 -2.20 -12.88 -4.31
C TYR A 398 -2.81 -12.46 -2.97
N PHE A 399 -2.65 -13.29 -1.94
CA PHE A 399 -3.02 -12.91 -0.58
C PHE A 399 -2.24 -11.70 -0.10
N ASP A 400 -0.90 -11.72 -0.23
CA ASP A 400 -0.02 -10.67 0.27
C ASP A 400 -0.19 -9.36 -0.50
N PHE A 401 -0.55 -9.41 -1.78
CA PHE A 401 -0.81 -8.24 -2.61
C PHE A 401 -2.02 -7.42 -2.10
N VAL A 402 -3.01 -8.08 -1.50
CA VAL A 402 -4.14 -7.39 -0.86
C VAL A 402 -3.85 -7.10 0.62
N PHE A 403 -3.14 -8.00 1.32
CA PHE A 403 -2.86 -7.84 2.74
C PHE A 403 -1.83 -6.73 3.04
N ALA A 404 -0.90 -6.48 2.15
CA ALA A 404 0.16 -5.49 2.34
C ALA A 404 -0.25 -4.06 1.95
N GLU A 405 -1.40 -3.86 1.29
CA GLU A 405 -1.95 -2.55 1.02
C GLU A 405 -2.85 -2.09 2.18
N ASN A 406 -2.80 -0.82 2.54
CA ASN A 406 -3.32 -0.32 3.82
C ASN A 406 -4.80 0.09 3.77
N SER A 407 -5.64 -0.46 2.88
CA SER A 407 -7.06 -0.12 2.80
C SER A 407 -8.02 -1.27 3.04
N ASP A 408 -7.49 -2.48 3.29
CA ASP A 408 -8.29 -3.72 3.39
C ASP A 408 -9.22 -3.89 2.18
N GLY A 409 -8.63 -3.66 0.99
CA GLY A 409 -9.29 -3.79 -0.29
C GLY A 409 -10.11 -2.59 -0.76
N PHE A 410 -10.19 -1.49 0.01
CA PHE A 410 -11.03 -0.35 -0.39
C PHE A 410 -10.43 0.45 -1.56
N HIS A 411 -9.13 0.55 -1.72
CA HIS A 411 -8.52 1.25 -2.86
C HIS A 411 -8.99 0.69 -4.20
N ASN A 412 -9.19 -0.63 -4.28
CA ASN A 412 -9.78 -1.29 -5.44
C ASN A 412 -10.50 -2.59 -5.05
N PRO A 413 -11.78 -2.53 -4.63
CA PRO A 413 -12.49 -3.70 -4.15
C PRO A 413 -12.62 -4.84 -5.16
N ALA A 414 -12.68 -4.50 -6.44
CA ALA A 414 -12.78 -5.51 -7.51
C ALA A 414 -11.45 -6.26 -7.68
N LEU A 415 -10.33 -5.55 -7.67
CA LEU A 415 -8.99 -6.14 -7.74
C LEU A 415 -8.68 -6.98 -6.51
N ALA A 416 -8.97 -6.45 -5.31
CA ALA A 416 -8.79 -7.16 -4.06
C ALA A 416 -9.58 -8.48 -4.04
N LYS A 417 -10.84 -8.43 -4.45
CA LYS A 417 -11.67 -9.63 -4.56
C LYS A 417 -11.09 -10.64 -5.55
N ASP A 418 -10.67 -10.20 -6.73
CA ASP A 418 -10.09 -11.08 -7.77
C ASP A 418 -8.81 -11.78 -7.27
N CYS A 419 -7.91 -11.04 -6.61
CA CYS A 419 -6.70 -11.61 -6.01
C CYS A 419 -7.03 -12.67 -4.96
N LEU A 420 -7.94 -12.37 -4.03
CA LEU A 420 -8.30 -13.33 -2.99
C LEU A 420 -9.05 -14.56 -3.57
N ASP A 421 -9.88 -14.38 -4.60
CA ASP A 421 -10.52 -15.52 -5.32
C ASP A 421 -9.48 -16.43 -6.00
N LYS A 422 -8.42 -15.85 -6.59
CA LYS A 422 -7.29 -16.60 -7.16
C LYS A 422 -6.52 -17.36 -6.08
N ALA A 423 -6.30 -16.74 -4.92
CA ALA A 423 -5.64 -17.39 -3.78
C ALA A 423 -6.46 -18.62 -3.30
N ASP A 424 -7.77 -18.47 -3.09
CA ASP A 424 -8.65 -19.58 -2.69
C ASP A 424 -8.63 -20.71 -3.70
N LYS A 425 -8.73 -20.42 -5.00
CA LYS A 425 -8.69 -21.43 -6.05
C LYS A 425 -7.36 -22.21 -6.04
N LEU A 426 -6.23 -21.52 -5.89
CA LEU A 426 -4.92 -22.17 -5.81
C LEU A 426 -4.79 -23.04 -4.57
N ILE A 427 -5.35 -22.62 -3.44
CA ILE A 427 -5.44 -23.41 -2.20
C ILE A 427 -6.24 -24.69 -2.43
N GLU A 428 -7.40 -24.62 -3.09
CA GLU A 428 -8.20 -25.81 -3.46
C GLU A 428 -7.41 -26.77 -4.37
N GLU A 429 -6.68 -26.25 -5.34
CA GLU A 429 -5.82 -27.04 -6.22
C GLU A 429 -4.68 -27.73 -5.44
N ILE A 430 -4.06 -27.03 -4.46
CA ILE A 430 -3.04 -27.61 -3.57
C ILE A 430 -3.64 -28.73 -2.72
N ASP A 431 -4.84 -28.54 -2.17
CA ASP A 431 -5.52 -29.55 -1.36
C ASP A 431 -5.76 -30.86 -2.15
N GLY A 432 -5.99 -30.75 -3.44
CA GLY A 432 -6.05 -31.94 -4.34
C GLY A 432 -4.70 -32.65 -4.56
N LEU A 433 -3.60 -31.99 -4.22
CA LEU A 433 -2.25 -32.54 -4.34
C LEU A 433 -1.72 -33.09 -3.00
N LEU A 434 -2.18 -32.62 -1.83
CA LEU A 434 -1.72 -33.09 -0.52
C LEU A 434 -2.25 -34.48 -0.17
#